data_d11db401ba13c6f19c78e00f2eb7dae1
#
_entry.id   d11db401ba13c6f19c78e00f2eb7dae1
#
_cell.length_a   1.000
_cell.length_b   1.000
_cell.length_c   1.000
_cell.angle_alpha   90.00
_cell.angle_beta   90.00
_cell.angle_gamma   90.00
#
_symmetry.space_group_name_H-M   'P 1'
#
loop_
_entity.id
_entity.type
_entity.pdbx_description
1 polymer ?
#
loop_
_entity_poly.entity_id
_entity_poly.type
_entity_poly.pdbx_seq_one_letter_code
_entity_poly.pdbx_strand_id
1 'polypeptide(L)'
;MARGWAADGVDLIVAAGGDGTINEVAEGMVHSAVPLGILPAGTANVLATETGMSSNLETAARDLLTYTPERISVGRLDFNNGSPASRHFLLMAGIGLDARIIYNLSAPLKTNLGKIAYWIAAFSLMGRRLEEFSVKIDDRDYRCSFALVSKVRNYGGDLEIARDTSLFDDQFEVVLFEAQNSVRYLRYFAGVVRNRLQGMNGVRILRARKLDVSPVRDTRVYMQVDGEYAGHLPGSVEIVRDAITLLLPPLYKRRVKTYAALTS
;
A
#
# COMPACT_ATOMS: atom_id res chain seq x y z
N MET A 1 -12.46 -4.95 -18.54
CA MET A 1 -13.86 -4.62 -18.17
C MET A 1 -13.95 -3.19 -17.62
N ALA A 2 -13.41 -2.85 -16.45
CA ALA A 2 -13.58 -1.51 -15.86
C ALA A 2 -13.19 -0.36 -16.79
N ARG A 3 -12.07 -0.47 -17.51
CA ARG A 3 -11.64 0.53 -18.52
C ARG A 3 -12.68 0.74 -19.63
N GLY A 4 -13.33 -0.33 -20.11
CA GLY A 4 -14.40 -0.23 -21.12
C GLY A 4 -15.60 0.52 -20.56
N TRP A 5 -16.12 0.11 -19.40
CA TRP A 5 -17.24 0.79 -18.76
C TRP A 5 -16.96 2.25 -18.44
N ALA A 6 -15.74 2.55 -17.97
CA ALA A 6 -15.34 3.92 -17.72
C ALA A 6 -15.28 4.77 -19.00
N ALA A 7 -14.87 4.18 -20.14
CA ALA A 7 -14.89 4.84 -21.45
C ALA A 7 -16.31 5.01 -22.01
N ASP A 8 -17.23 4.07 -21.69
CA ASP A 8 -18.64 4.13 -22.09
C ASP A 8 -19.43 5.18 -21.29
N GLY A 9 -18.81 5.82 -20.29
CA GLY A 9 -19.40 6.93 -19.54
C GLY A 9 -20.52 6.52 -18.59
N VAL A 10 -20.38 5.36 -17.93
CA VAL A 10 -21.32 4.94 -16.87
C VAL A 10 -21.24 5.92 -15.69
N ASP A 11 -22.31 6.08 -14.93
CA ASP A 11 -22.41 7.01 -13.81
C ASP A 11 -21.59 6.57 -12.60
N LEU A 12 -21.39 5.26 -12.42
CA LEU A 12 -20.71 4.66 -11.26
C LEU A 12 -20.21 3.26 -11.60
N ILE A 13 -19.02 2.91 -11.15
CA ILE A 13 -18.53 1.53 -11.11
C ILE A 13 -18.42 1.12 -9.64
N VAL A 14 -18.96 -0.04 -9.29
CA VAL A 14 -18.87 -0.60 -7.93
C VAL A 14 -18.01 -1.86 -7.96
N ALA A 15 -16.93 -1.85 -7.17
CA ALA A 15 -16.10 -3.01 -6.96
C ALA A 15 -16.51 -3.73 -5.66
N ALA A 16 -16.96 -4.98 -5.77
CA ALA A 16 -17.24 -5.83 -4.62
C ALA A 16 -16.15 -6.90 -4.50
N GLY A 17 -15.32 -6.81 -3.46
CA GLY A 17 -14.20 -7.74 -3.29
C GLY A 17 -13.22 -7.31 -2.19
N GLY A 18 -12.07 -7.98 -2.15
CA GLY A 18 -10.93 -7.59 -1.31
C GLY A 18 -10.06 -6.53 -1.99
N ASP A 19 -9.00 -6.08 -1.29
CA ASP A 19 -8.11 -5.02 -1.75
C ASP A 19 -7.53 -5.30 -3.15
N GLY A 20 -7.15 -6.55 -3.47
CA GLY A 20 -6.66 -6.92 -4.80
C GLY A 20 -7.69 -6.70 -5.90
N THR A 21 -8.95 -7.15 -5.71
CA THR A 21 -10.05 -6.91 -6.69
C THR A 21 -10.30 -5.42 -6.86
N ILE A 22 -10.32 -4.67 -5.75
CA ILE A 22 -10.52 -3.22 -5.78
C ILE A 22 -9.40 -2.55 -6.57
N ASN A 23 -8.14 -2.97 -6.35
CA ASN A 23 -6.99 -2.41 -7.07
C ASN A 23 -7.02 -2.75 -8.57
N GLU A 24 -7.41 -3.97 -8.97
CA GLU A 24 -7.56 -4.34 -10.38
C GLU A 24 -8.63 -3.49 -11.10
N VAL A 25 -9.76 -3.22 -10.42
CA VAL A 25 -10.80 -2.32 -10.96
C VAL A 25 -10.27 -0.90 -11.06
N ALA A 26 -9.61 -0.40 -10.01
CA ALA A 26 -9.02 0.93 -9.96
C ALA A 26 -7.96 1.13 -11.05
N GLU A 27 -7.09 0.14 -11.31
CA GLU A 27 -6.12 0.15 -12.42
C GLU A 27 -6.77 0.45 -13.77
N GLY A 28 -7.95 -0.14 -14.02
CA GLY A 28 -8.73 0.12 -15.23
C GLY A 28 -9.40 1.49 -15.27
N MET A 29 -9.47 2.21 -14.16
CA MET A 29 -10.16 3.49 -14.01
C MET A 29 -9.22 4.68 -13.83
N VAL A 30 -7.91 4.45 -13.78
CA VAL A 30 -6.92 5.54 -13.68
C VAL A 30 -7.13 6.55 -14.82
N HIS A 31 -7.17 7.84 -14.47
CA HIS A 31 -7.52 8.98 -15.31
C HIS A 31 -9.00 9.06 -15.75
N SER A 32 -9.87 8.17 -15.29
CA SER A 32 -11.31 8.32 -15.48
C SER A 32 -11.92 9.30 -14.47
N ALA A 33 -12.98 9.99 -14.89
CA ALA A 33 -13.81 10.81 -14.01
C ALA A 33 -14.92 10.01 -13.34
N VAL A 34 -15.24 8.80 -13.85
CA VAL A 34 -16.29 7.93 -13.31
C VAL A 34 -15.94 7.55 -11.87
N PRO A 35 -16.86 7.73 -10.90
CA PRO A 35 -16.63 7.35 -9.53
C PRO A 35 -16.50 5.83 -9.35
N LEU A 36 -15.61 5.42 -8.44
CA LEU A 36 -15.48 4.05 -7.96
C LEU A 36 -16.11 3.93 -6.58
N GLY A 37 -17.15 3.14 -6.45
CA GLY A 37 -17.71 2.69 -5.18
C GLY A 37 -17.10 1.35 -4.75
N ILE A 38 -17.02 1.12 -3.43
CA ILE A 38 -16.39 -0.06 -2.85
C ILE A 38 -17.35 -0.78 -1.92
N LEU A 39 -17.46 -2.09 -2.12
CA LEU A 39 -18.11 -3.03 -1.19
C LEU A 39 -17.05 -4.01 -0.68
N PRO A 40 -16.58 -3.88 0.58
CA PRO A 40 -15.47 -4.66 1.10
C PRO A 40 -15.90 -6.08 1.42
N ALA A 41 -15.55 -7.02 0.55
CA ALA A 41 -15.88 -8.46 0.66
C ALA A 41 -14.63 -9.34 0.82
N GLY A 42 -13.47 -8.77 1.13
CA GLY A 42 -12.23 -9.50 1.36
C GLY A 42 -11.96 -9.80 2.84
N THR A 43 -10.77 -10.33 3.11
CA THR A 43 -10.34 -10.67 4.47
C THR A 43 -9.68 -9.49 5.21
N ALA A 44 -8.79 -8.76 4.55
CA ALA A 44 -8.05 -7.65 5.16
C ALA A 44 -8.80 -6.32 5.06
N ASN A 45 -9.36 -6.02 3.87
CA ASN A 45 -10.11 -4.81 3.56
C ASN A 45 -9.43 -3.54 4.10
N VAL A 46 -8.13 -3.41 3.80
CA VAL A 46 -7.29 -2.32 4.33
C VAL A 46 -7.84 -0.96 3.95
N LEU A 47 -8.31 -0.81 2.69
CA LEU A 47 -8.92 0.43 2.22
C LEU A 47 -10.20 0.80 2.99
N ALA A 48 -11.04 -0.20 3.28
CA ALA A 48 -12.25 0.01 4.08
C ALA A 48 -11.92 0.40 5.53
N THR A 49 -10.94 -0.26 6.15
CA THR A 49 -10.45 0.08 7.49
C THR A 49 -9.88 1.50 7.52
N GLU A 50 -9.04 1.87 6.55
CA GLU A 50 -8.46 3.21 6.44
C GLU A 50 -9.53 4.29 6.35
N THR A 51 -10.53 4.06 5.51
CA THR A 51 -11.57 5.08 5.24
C THR A 51 -12.73 5.06 6.23
N GLY A 52 -12.84 4.01 7.05
CA GLY A 52 -13.94 3.82 8.01
C GLY A 52 -15.23 3.31 7.36
N MET A 53 -15.11 2.60 6.23
CA MET A 53 -16.24 1.88 5.62
C MET A 53 -16.63 0.67 6.46
N SER A 54 -17.91 0.34 6.47
CA SER A 54 -18.42 -0.84 7.19
C SER A 54 -17.91 -2.13 6.56
N SER A 55 -17.47 -3.09 7.36
CA SER A 55 -17.15 -4.46 6.91
C SER A 55 -18.39 -5.33 6.67
N ASN A 56 -19.56 -4.90 7.12
CA ASN A 56 -20.83 -5.54 6.79
C ASN A 56 -21.30 -5.07 5.42
N LEU A 57 -21.46 -6.00 4.48
CA LEU A 57 -21.78 -5.68 3.08
C LEU A 57 -23.11 -4.96 2.90
N GLU A 58 -24.16 -5.33 3.66
CA GLU A 58 -25.46 -4.68 3.58
C GLU A 58 -25.39 -3.23 4.07
N THR A 59 -24.69 -3.01 5.16
CA THR A 59 -24.45 -1.66 5.69
C THR A 59 -23.60 -0.85 4.72
N ALA A 60 -22.51 -1.43 4.19
CA ALA A 60 -21.65 -0.76 3.22
C ALA A 60 -22.40 -0.37 1.94
N ALA A 61 -23.30 -1.24 1.44
CA ALA A 61 -24.11 -0.95 0.26
C ALA A 61 -25.11 0.19 0.51
N ARG A 62 -25.70 0.23 1.70
CA ARG A 62 -26.61 1.32 2.11
C ARG A 62 -25.86 2.64 2.29
N ASP A 63 -24.72 2.60 2.96
CA ASP A 63 -23.91 3.77 3.25
C ASP A 63 -23.29 4.38 1.99
N LEU A 64 -23.01 3.56 0.96
CA LEU A 64 -22.45 3.99 -0.32
C LEU A 64 -23.25 5.14 -0.96
N LEU A 65 -24.56 5.15 -0.77
CA LEU A 65 -25.46 6.21 -1.26
C LEU A 65 -25.23 7.56 -0.57
N THR A 66 -24.53 7.58 0.56
CA THR A 66 -24.22 8.79 1.36
C THR A 66 -22.79 9.27 1.14
N TYR A 67 -21.98 8.51 0.41
CA TYR A 67 -20.57 8.83 0.19
C TYR A 67 -20.41 9.95 -0.83
N THR A 68 -19.34 10.69 -0.70
CA THR A 68 -19.00 11.79 -1.60
C THR A 68 -17.91 11.39 -2.59
N PRO A 69 -18.03 11.77 -3.88
CA PRO A 69 -16.97 11.55 -4.84
C PRO A 69 -15.78 12.48 -4.52
N GLU A 70 -14.62 11.89 -4.32
CA GLU A 70 -13.39 12.62 -4.01
C GLU A 70 -12.30 12.19 -4.97
N ARG A 71 -11.59 13.15 -5.50
CA ARG A 71 -10.42 12.93 -6.35
C ARG A 71 -9.22 12.59 -5.47
N ILE A 72 -8.57 11.45 -5.73
CA ILE A 72 -7.41 10.99 -4.97
C ILE A 72 -6.21 10.73 -5.88
N SER A 73 -5.03 10.84 -5.30
CA SER A 73 -3.78 10.42 -5.94
C SER A 73 -3.55 8.93 -5.69
N VAL A 74 -2.91 8.24 -6.64
CA VAL A 74 -2.52 6.83 -6.53
C VAL A 74 -1.01 6.70 -6.68
N GLY A 75 -0.43 5.61 -6.23
CA GLY A 75 0.96 5.29 -6.53
C GLY A 75 1.07 4.54 -7.85
N ARG A 76 2.20 4.73 -8.57
CA ARG A 76 2.61 3.93 -9.71
C ARG A 76 3.98 3.34 -9.44
N LEU A 77 4.10 2.03 -9.58
CA LEU A 77 5.34 1.27 -9.56
C LEU A 77 5.73 0.91 -11.00
N ASP A 78 6.86 1.41 -11.47
CA ASP A 78 7.47 1.04 -12.74
C ASP A 78 8.61 0.05 -12.47
N PHE A 79 8.68 -1.03 -13.25
CA PHE A 79 9.67 -2.09 -13.08
C PHE A 79 9.97 -2.79 -14.41
N ASN A 80 11.02 -3.61 -14.42
CA ASN A 80 11.43 -4.36 -15.61
C ASN A 80 11.70 -5.83 -15.24
N ASN A 81 10.80 -6.71 -15.64
CA ASN A 81 10.91 -8.16 -15.51
C ASN A 81 11.25 -8.82 -16.86
N GLY A 82 12.17 -8.22 -17.63
CA GLY A 82 12.48 -8.64 -19.02
C GLY A 82 11.74 -7.80 -20.06
N SER A 83 10.68 -7.12 -19.69
CA SER A 83 10.02 -6.05 -20.43
C SER A 83 9.52 -4.97 -19.47
N PRO A 84 9.49 -3.69 -19.89
CA PRO A 84 8.95 -2.60 -19.07
C PRO A 84 7.50 -2.88 -18.71
N ALA A 85 7.16 -2.71 -17.44
CA ALA A 85 5.81 -2.87 -16.92
C ALA A 85 5.54 -1.85 -15.82
N SER A 86 4.28 -1.51 -15.64
CA SER A 86 3.84 -0.62 -14.56
C SER A 86 2.57 -1.14 -13.91
N ARG A 87 2.39 -0.84 -12.62
CA ARG A 87 1.17 -1.12 -11.87
C ARG A 87 0.84 0.06 -10.96
N HIS A 88 -0.43 0.43 -10.91
CA HIS A 88 -0.91 1.41 -9.94
C HIS A 88 -1.32 0.72 -8.63
N PHE A 89 -1.30 1.47 -7.54
CA PHE A 89 -1.73 1.01 -6.24
C PHE A 89 -2.45 2.11 -5.45
N LEU A 90 -3.44 1.70 -4.69
CA LEU A 90 -4.25 2.58 -3.85
C LEU A 90 -3.68 2.71 -2.43
N LEU A 91 -3.04 1.65 -1.93
CA LEU A 91 -2.65 1.53 -0.54
C LEU A 91 -1.15 1.69 -0.36
N MET A 92 -0.36 0.76 -0.88
CA MET A 92 1.07 0.72 -0.63
C MET A 92 1.86 -0.13 -1.61
N ALA A 93 3.14 0.20 -1.76
CA ALA A 93 4.14 -0.68 -2.33
C ALA A 93 5.14 -1.11 -1.26
N GLY A 94 5.46 -2.40 -1.23
CA GLY A 94 6.45 -3.00 -0.35
C GLY A 94 7.63 -3.54 -1.15
N ILE A 95 8.85 -3.28 -0.67
CA ILE A 95 10.09 -3.67 -1.35
C ILE A 95 10.99 -4.41 -0.36
N GLY A 96 11.53 -5.55 -0.78
CA GLY A 96 12.43 -6.36 0.03
C GLY A 96 11.71 -7.41 0.87
N LEU A 97 11.84 -7.36 2.20
CA LEU A 97 11.32 -8.38 3.11
C LEU A 97 9.83 -8.67 2.90
N ASP A 98 9.02 -7.63 2.85
CA ASP A 98 7.57 -7.71 2.69
C ASP A 98 7.17 -8.42 1.39
N ALA A 99 7.70 -7.97 0.27
CA ALA A 99 7.45 -8.56 -1.03
C ALA A 99 7.95 -10.03 -1.14
N ARG A 100 9.05 -10.36 -0.46
CA ARG A 100 9.56 -11.74 -0.37
C ARG A 100 8.61 -12.65 0.40
N ILE A 101 7.99 -12.14 1.45
CA ILE A 101 6.96 -12.87 2.19
C ILE A 101 5.77 -13.16 1.28
N ILE A 102 5.26 -12.14 0.59
CA ILE A 102 4.12 -12.28 -0.34
C ILE A 102 4.43 -13.23 -1.49
N TYR A 103 5.63 -13.14 -2.07
CA TYR A 103 6.07 -14.05 -3.13
C TYR A 103 6.11 -15.51 -2.70
N ASN A 104 6.52 -15.79 -1.45
CA ASN A 104 6.62 -17.16 -0.92
C ASN A 104 5.30 -17.70 -0.36
N LEU A 105 4.28 -16.85 -0.17
CA LEU A 105 2.96 -17.29 0.28
C LEU A 105 2.22 -18.01 -0.86
N SER A 106 1.97 -19.30 -0.69
CA SER A 106 1.10 -20.06 -1.60
C SER A 106 -0.34 -19.57 -1.54
N ALA A 107 -1.04 -19.57 -2.70
CA ALA A 107 -2.42 -19.11 -2.81
C ALA A 107 -3.39 -19.77 -1.77
N PRO A 108 -3.30 -21.09 -1.46
CA PRO A 108 -4.16 -21.69 -0.44
C PRO A 108 -3.93 -21.16 0.97
N LEU A 109 -2.71 -20.74 1.29
CA LEU A 109 -2.39 -20.18 2.61
C LEU A 109 -2.95 -18.75 2.77
N LYS A 110 -2.94 -17.96 1.68
CA LYS A 110 -3.53 -16.62 1.65
C LYS A 110 -5.04 -16.64 1.95
N THR A 111 -5.77 -17.60 1.38
CA THR A 111 -7.24 -17.66 1.50
C THR A 111 -7.70 -18.20 2.85
N ASN A 112 -6.98 -19.16 3.45
CA ASN A 112 -7.46 -19.87 4.63
C ASN A 112 -6.99 -19.29 5.97
N LEU A 113 -5.85 -18.62 6.02
CA LEU A 113 -5.24 -18.12 7.26
C LEU A 113 -5.14 -16.60 7.34
N GLY A 114 -5.43 -15.87 6.25
CA GLY A 114 -5.45 -14.41 6.20
C GLY A 114 -4.22 -13.75 6.86
N LYS A 115 -4.45 -12.84 7.81
CA LYS A 115 -3.40 -12.12 8.55
C LYS A 115 -2.39 -13.06 9.24
N ILE A 116 -2.82 -14.23 9.72
CA ILE A 116 -1.97 -15.21 10.43
C ILE A 116 -0.95 -15.83 9.49
N ALA A 117 -1.34 -16.15 8.24
CA ALA A 117 -0.40 -16.70 7.25
C ALA A 117 0.77 -15.75 6.96
N TYR A 118 0.49 -14.47 6.89
CA TYR A 118 1.51 -13.44 6.71
C TYR A 118 2.54 -13.44 7.85
N TRP A 119 2.08 -13.53 9.11
CA TRP A 119 2.96 -13.58 10.28
C TRP A 119 3.78 -14.86 10.34
N ILE A 120 3.17 -16.02 10.03
CA ILE A 120 3.88 -17.31 9.97
C ILE A 120 4.99 -17.25 8.91
N ALA A 121 4.71 -16.69 7.73
CA ALA A 121 5.70 -16.51 6.69
C ALA A 121 6.80 -15.50 7.08
N ALA A 122 6.46 -14.42 7.78
CA ALA A 122 7.43 -13.48 8.34
C ALA A 122 8.35 -14.17 9.35
N PHE A 123 7.80 -14.99 10.25
CA PHE A 123 8.58 -15.76 11.21
C PHE A 123 9.46 -16.83 10.56
N SER A 124 9.05 -17.44 9.43
CA SER A 124 9.86 -18.43 8.71
C SER A 124 11.14 -17.87 8.12
N LEU A 125 11.22 -16.55 7.97
CA LEU A 125 12.43 -15.85 7.51
C LEU A 125 13.38 -15.46 8.66
N MET A 126 13.04 -15.78 9.91
CA MET A 126 13.90 -15.48 11.06
C MET A 126 15.23 -16.23 10.98
N GLY A 127 16.31 -15.53 11.36
CA GLY A 127 17.68 -16.05 11.28
C GLY A 127 18.35 -15.91 9.90
N ARG A 128 17.63 -15.49 8.85
CA ARG A 128 18.22 -15.22 7.54
C ARG A 128 18.73 -13.79 7.43
N ARG A 129 19.83 -13.63 6.69
CA ARG A 129 20.28 -12.30 6.27
C ARG A 129 19.34 -11.78 5.20
N LEU A 130 18.88 -10.54 5.35
CA LEU A 130 18.02 -9.89 4.39
C LEU A 130 18.85 -9.18 3.32
N GLU A 131 18.34 -9.18 2.10
CA GLU A 131 18.96 -8.50 0.98
C GLU A 131 18.87 -6.98 1.16
N GLU A 132 20.00 -6.31 0.99
CA GLU A 132 20.09 -4.86 1.06
C GLU A 132 19.90 -4.26 -0.33
N PHE A 133 19.18 -3.16 -0.40
CA PHE A 133 18.98 -2.38 -1.61
C PHE A 133 19.08 -0.88 -1.34
N SER A 134 19.26 -0.08 -2.41
CA SER A 134 19.31 1.37 -2.34
C SER A 134 17.96 1.96 -2.70
N VAL A 135 17.56 2.98 -1.95
CA VAL A 135 16.40 3.84 -2.22
C VAL A 135 16.92 5.25 -2.41
N LYS A 136 16.73 5.82 -3.58
CA LYS A 136 17.07 7.20 -3.89
C LYS A 136 15.82 8.05 -3.83
N ILE A 137 15.84 9.06 -2.96
CA ILE A 137 14.79 10.08 -2.80
C ILE A 137 15.46 11.43 -3.00
N ASP A 138 15.04 12.18 -4.00
CA ASP A 138 15.71 13.38 -4.47
C ASP A 138 17.20 13.08 -4.75
N ASP A 139 18.13 13.81 -4.12
CA ASP A 139 19.58 13.62 -4.29
C ASP A 139 20.22 12.76 -3.18
N ARG A 140 19.43 12.06 -2.37
CA ARG A 140 19.90 11.25 -1.23
C ARG A 140 19.68 9.77 -1.46
N ASP A 141 20.75 9.00 -1.21
CA ASP A 141 20.70 7.54 -1.22
C ASP A 141 20.58 6.97 0.18
N TYR A 142 19.65 6.06 0.38
CA TYR A 142 19.41 5.34 1.60
C TYR A 142 19.57 3.85 1.37
N ARG A 143 20.19 3.13 2.32
CA ARG A 143 20.28 1.67 2.28
C ARG A 143 19.34 1.04 3.28
N CYS A 144 18.59 0.06 2.83
CA CYS A 144 17.62 -0.65 3.67
C CYS A 144 17.43 -2.08 3.17
N SER A 145 16.75 -2.90 3.94
CA SER A 145 16.35 -4.27 3.56
C SER A 145 14.84 -4.45 3.49
N PHE A 146 14.08 -3.42 3.91
CA PHE A 146 12.67 -3.29 3.67
C PHE A 146 12.31 -1.81 3.53
N ALA A 147 11.53 -1.49 2.50
CA ALA A 147 10.90 -0.19 2.31
C ALA A 147 9.40 -0.35 2.13
N LEU A 148 8.63 0.44 2.87
CA LEU A 148 7.19 0.60 2.70
C LEU A 148 6.93 1.99 2.13
N VAL A 149 6.29 2.05 0.97
CA VAL A 149 5.87 3.30 0.31
C VAL A 149 4.35 3.37 0.39
N SER A 150 3.82 4.20 1.28
CA SER A 150 2.40 4.13 1.66
C SER A 150 1.61 5.39 1.34
N LYS A 151 0.35 5.18 0.95
CA LYS A 151 -0.71 6.18 0.77
C LYS A 151 -1.73 6.11 1.91
N VAL A 152 -1.65 5.08 2.76
CA VAL A 152 -2.58 4.82 3.85
C VAL A 152 -1.81 4.54 5.14
N ARG A 153 -2.46 4.74 6.26
CA ARG A 153 -1.88 4.55 7.60
C ARG A 153 -1.81 3.07 7.98
N ASN A 154 -2.84 2.33 7.58
CA ASN A 154 -3.04 0.95 7.95
C ASN A 154 -2.20 0.00 7.10
N TYR A 155 -1.52 -0.95 7.77
CA TYR A 155 -0.73 -2.01 7.16
C TYR A 155 -1.28 -3.38 7.57
N GLY A 156 -1.68 -4.20 6.60
CA GLY A 156 -2.18 -5.55 6.84
C GLY A 156 -3.41 -5.63 7.74
N GLY A 157 -4.19 -4.55 7.86
CA GLY A 157 -5.39 -4.42 8.69
C GLY A 157 -5.26 -3.31 9.72
N ASP A 158 -5.16 -3.64 11.02
CA ASP A 158 -5.27 -2.66 12.10
C ASP A 158 -3.91 -2.06 12.57
N LEU A 159 -2.79 -2.48 12.00
CA LEU A 159 -1.48 -1.96 12.34
C LEU A 159 -1.22 -0.65 11.59
N GLU A 160 -0.81 0.39 12.29
CA GLU A 160 -0.41 1.66 11.69
C GLU A 160 1.12 1.73 11.60
N ILE A 161 1.66 1.80 10.37
CA ILE A 161 3.10 1.98 10.11
C ILE A 161 3.37 3.40 9.60
N ALA A 162 2.64 3.84 8.58
CA ALA A 162 2.72 5.16 7.98
C ALA A 162 1.62 6.05 8.57
N ARG A 163 1.92 6.80 9.63
CA ARG A 163 0.89 7.45 10.44
C ARG A 163 0.47 8.82 9.95
N ASP A 164 1.34 9.47 9.20
CA ASP A 164 1.16 10.86 8.78
C ASP A 164 0.78 10.97 7.30
N THR A 165 0.10 9.95 6.76
CA THR A 165 -0.39 9.93 5.37
C THR A 165 -1.89 9.71 5.27
N SER A 166 -2.46 10.11 4.13
CA SER A 166 -3.85 9.92 3.77
C SER A 166 -4.01 9.74 2.26
N LEU A 167 -5.18 9.27 1.82
CA LEU A 167 -5.49 9.14 0.38
C LEU A 167 -5.46 10.49 -0.36
N PHE A 168 -5.63 11.61 0.35
CA PHE A 168 -5.64 12.95 -0.24
C PHE A 168 -4.23 13.52 -0.44
N ASP A 169 -3.20 12.90 0.14
CA ASP A 169 -1.84 13.44 0.06
C ASP A 169 -1.24 13.25 -1.33
N ASP A 170 -0.51 14.26 -1.80
CA ASP A 170 0.29 14.22 -3.02
C ASP A 170 1.72 13.71 -2.80
N GLN A 171 1.96 13.06 -1.70
CA GLN A 171 3.24 12.45 -1.33
C GLN A 171 2.98 11.11 -0.64
N PHE A 172 3.93 10.22 -0.78
CA PHE A 172 3.98 9.02 0.04
C PHE A 172 4.58 9.31 1.41
N GLU A 173 4.19 8.54 2.41
CA GLU A 173 5.04 8.30 3.55
C GLU A 173 5.89 7.05 3.28
N VAL A 174 7.20 7.23 3.30
CA VAL A 174 8.19 6.19 3.00
C VAL A 174 8.85 5.77 4.29
N VAL A 175 8.65 4.52 4.69
CA VAL A 175 9.26 3.95 5.90
C VAL A 175 10.35 2.97 5.50
N LEU A 176 11.60 3.29 5.84
CA LEU A 176 12.78 2.49 5.54
C LEU A 176 13.27 1.76 6.79
N PHE A 177 13.57 0.47 6.65
CA PHE A 177 14.12 -0.37 7.71
C PHE A 177 15.53 -0.83 7.31
N GLU A 178 16.53 -0.32 8.03
CA GLU A 178 17.96 -0.48 7.69
C GLU A 178 18.58 -1.80 8.19
N ALA A 179 17.86 -2.58 9.00
CA ALA A 179 18.39 -3.79 9.59
C ALA A 179 18.52 -4.93 8.57
N GLN A 180 19.72 -5.50 8.44
CA GLN A 180 19.98 -6.69 7.62
C GLN A 180 19.68 -8.00 8.37
N ASN A 181 19.55 -7.95 9.70
CA ASN A 181 19.29 -9.11 10.53
C ASN A 181 17.79 -9.18 10.87
N SER A 182 17.17 -10.27 10.46
CA SER A 182 15.75 -10.53 10.68
C SER A 182 15.33 -10.51 12.17
N VAL A 183 16.25 -10.76 13.12
CA VAL A 183 15.95 -10.67 14.55
C VAL A 183 15.63 -9.22 14.97
N ARG A 184 16.27 -8.21 14.34
CA ARG A 184 15.94 -6.81 14.60
C ARG A 184 14.52 -6.44 14.19
N TYR A 185 13.95 -7.14 13.23
CA TYR A 185 12.57 -6.93 12.79
C TYR A 185 11.53 -7.25 13.87
N LEU A 186 11.84 -8.14 14.82
CA LEU A 186 10.99 -8.36 16.01
C LEU A 186 10.88 -7.08 16.85
N ARG A 187 11.99 -6.34 16.97
CA ARG A 187 12.00 -5.05 17.68
C ARG A 187 11.20 -3.99 16.92
N TYR A 188 11.32 -3.94 15.58
CA TYR A 188 10.54 -3.03 14.76
C TYR A 188 9.06 -3.37 14.86
N PHE A 189 8.69 -4.65 14.78
CA PHE A 189 7.33 -5.10 14.98
C PHE A 189 6.77 -4.69 16.34
N ALA A 190 7.51 -4.90 17.42
CA ALA A 190 7.12 -4.44 18.74
C ALA A 190 6.96 -2.92 18.82
N GLY A 191 7.75 -2.16 18.02
CA GLY A 191 7.60 -0.72 17.84
C GLY A 191 6.30 -0.33 17.15
N VAL A 192 5.92 -1.04 16.08
CA VAL A 192 4.65 -0.85 15.37
C VAL A 192 3.47 -1.09 16.32
N VAL A 193 3.44 -2.26 16.98
CA VAL A 193 2.36 -2.63 17.93
C VAL A 193 2.21 -1.62 19.08
N ARG A 194 3.34 -1.03 19.54
CA ARG A 194 3.34 -0.02 20.61
C ARG A 194 3.20 1.42 20.11
N ASN A 195 2.99 1.63 18.81
CA ASN A 195 2.97 2.97 18.21
C ASN A 195 4.24 3.81 18.51
N ARG A 196 5.42 3.16 18.52
CA ARG A 196 6.73 3.76 18.84
C ARG A 196 7.76 3.52 17.76
N LEU A 197 7.34 3.46 16.49
CA LEU A 197 8.25 3.22 15.36
C LEU A 197 9.12 4.45 15.07
N GLN A 198 8.52 5.64 15.18
CA GLN A 198 9.22 6.89 14.95
C GLN A 198 10.36 7.08 15.98
N GLY A 199 11.55 7.44 15.48
CA GLY A 199 12.75 7.62 16.31
C GLY A 199 13.47 6.32 16.71
N MET A 200 13.00 5.15 16.28
CA MET A 200 13.72 3.88 16.48
C MET A 200 15.00 3.84 15.65
N ASN A 201 16.09 3.41 16.25
CA ASN A 201 17.36 3.23 15.52
C ASN A 201 17.21 2.20 14.39
N GLY A 202 17.58 2.61 13.17
CA GLY A 202 17.46 1.84 11.94
C GLY A 202 16.09 1.91 11.29
N VAL A 203 15.26 2.87 11.69
CA VAL A 203 14.00 3.23 11.02
C VAL A 203 14.09 4.68 10.57
N ARG A 204 13.74 4.94 9.31
CA ARG A 204 13.60 6.30 8.76
C ARG A 204 12.21 6.45 8.20
N ILE A 205 11.59 7.57 8.51
CA ILE A 205 10.29 7.97 7.97
C ILE A 205 10.53 9.24 7.16
N LEU A 206 10.16 9.22 5.88
CA LEU A 206 10.43 10.27 4.91
C LEU A 206 9.18 10.57 4.12
N ARG A 207 9.12 11.74 3.49
CA ARG A 207 8.08 12.10 2.52
C ARG A 207 8.70 12.16 1.13
N ALA A 208 8.03 11.57 0.14
CA ALA A 208 8.49 11.58 -1.24
C ALA A 208 7.33 11.56 -2.24
N ARG A 209 7.52 12.21 -3.39
CA ARG A 209 6.64 12.08 -4.55
C ARG A 209 7.14 11.04 -5.54
N LYS A 210 8.45 10.86 -5.56
CA LYS A 210 9.15 9.91 -6.42
C LYS A 210 10.33 9.32 -5.67
N LEU A 211 10.60 8.06 -5.93
CA LEU A 211 11.80 7.38 -5.47
C LEU A 211 12.23 6.33 -6.51
N ASP A 212 13.54 6.15 -6.64
CA ASP A 212 14.13 5.10 -7.44
C ASP A 212 14.70 4.02 -6.52
N VAL A 213 14.56 2.76 -6.91
CA VAL A 213 15.01 1.62 -6.11
C VAL A 213 15.88 0.71 -6.95
N SER A 214 17.04 0.33 -6.41
CA SER A 214 18.02 -0.48 -7.12
C SER A 214 18.71 -1.49 -6.20
N PRO A 215 19.09 -2.68 -6.71
CA PRO A 215 19.82 -3.65 -5.92
C PRO A 215 21.25 -3.14 -5.64
N VAL A 216 21.77 -3.39 -4.44
CA VAL A 216 23.17 -3.05 -4.08
C VAL A 216 24.14 -4.13 -4.58
N ARG A 217 23.65 -5.35 -4.74
CA ARG A 217 24.40 -6.51 -5.24
C ARG A 217 23.59 -7.19 -6.33
N ASP A 218 24.19 -8.11 -7.05
CA ASP A 218 23.46 -8.96 -8.01
C ASP A 218 22.58 -9.99 -7.27
N THR A 219 21.58 -9.45 -6.55
CA THR A 219 20.62 -10.22 -5.77
C THR A 219 19.21 -9.83 -6.18
N ARG A 220 18.30 -10.79 -6.17
CA ARG A 220 16.91 -10.56 -6.53
C ARG A 220 16.15 -10.03 -5.31
N VAL A 221 15.77 -8.76 -5.36
CA VAL A 221 14.92 -8.11 -4.36
C VAL A 221 13.52 -7.93 -4.94
N TYR A 222 12.53 -8.48 -4.26
CA TYR A 222 11.15 -8.51 -4.73
C TYR A 222 10.39 -7.22 -4.39
N MET A 223 9.35 -6.93 -5.21
CA MET A 223 8.43 -5.82 -5.03
C MET A 223 6.98 -6.31 -5.03
N GLN A 224 6.14 -5.67 -4.26
CA GLN A 224 4.70 -5.92 -4.19
C GLN A 224 3.91 -4.60 -4.25
N VAL A 225 2.67 -4.65 -4.70
CA VAL A 225 1.68 -3.57 -4.60
C VAL A 225 0.38 -4.12 -4.05
N ASP A 226 -0.20 -3.45 -3.06
CA ASP A 226 -1.48 -3.79 -2.42
C ASP A 226 -1.63 -5.27 -2.03
N GLY A 227 -0.51 -5.90 -1.62
CA GLY A 227 -0.46 -7.29 -1.19
C GLY A 227 -0.29 -8.31 -2.33
N GLU A 228 0.00 -7.86 -3.55
CA GLU A 228 0.26 -8.73 -4.70
C GLU A 228 1.69 -8.56 -5.23
N TYR A 229 2.30 -9.67 -5.60
CA TYR A 229 3.62 -9.64 -6.23
C TYR A 229 3.59 -8.83 -7.53
N ALA A 230 4.49 -7.85 -7.64
CA ALA A 230 4.60 -6.98 -8.80
C ALA A 230 5.82 -7.27 -9.66
N GLY A 231 6.97 -7.61 -9.04
CA GLY A 231 8.21 -7.82 -9.77
C GLY A 231 9.44 -7.79 -8.86
N HIS A 232 10.60 -7.48 -9.43
CA HIS A 232 11.84 -7.31 -8.69
C HIS A 232 12.61 -6.07 -9.16
N LEU A 233 13.58 -5.62 -8.34
CA LEU A 233 14.44 -4.48 -8.63
C LEU A 233 15.27 -4.69 -9.92
N PRO A 234 15.63 -3.60 -10.63
CA PRO A 234 15.37 -2.20 -10.30
C PRO A 234 13.96 -1.74 -10.66
N GLY A 235 13.55 -0.60 -10.09
CA GLY A 235 12.26 0.02 -10.35
C GLY A 235 12.18 1.46 -9.83
N SER A 236 11.04 2.11 -10.07
CA SER A 236 10.74 3.42 -9.50
C SER A 236 9.30 3.49 -9.03
N VAL A 237 9.05 4.29 -8.01
CA VAL A 237 7.70 4.55 -7.51
C VAL A 237 7.44 6.04 -7.59
N GLU A 238 6.30 6.43 -8.15
CA GLU A 238 5.90 7.84 -8.20
C GLU A 238 4.42 8.03 -7.93
N ILE A 239 4.05 9.26 -7.51
CA ILE A 239 2.67 9.64 -7.29
C ILE A 239 2.02 10.08 -8.61
N VAL A 240 0.84 9.55 -8.91
CA VAL A 240 -0.03 10.00 -9.98
C VAL A 240 -1.15 10.80 -9.34
N ARG A 241 -1.12 12.13 -9.54
CA ARG A 241 -2.08 13.04 -8.92
C ARG A 241 -3.44 12.96 -9.61
N ASP A 242 -4.48 13.24 -8.84
CA ASP A 242 -5.85 13.31 -9.35
C ASP A 242 -6.20 12.13 -10.27
N ALA A 243 -5.78 10.95 -9.88
CA ALA A 243 -5.78 9.78 -10.75
C ALA A 243 -7.13 9.09 -10.84
N ILE A 244 -7.88 9.05 -9.73
CA ILE A 244 -9.15 8.33 -9.65
C ILE A 244 -10.16 9.08 -8.78
N THR A 245 -11.45 8.97 -9.11
CA THR A 245 -12.54 9.44 -8.26
C THR A 245 -13.04 8.28 -7.42
N LEU A 246 -12.92 8.38 -6.08
CA LEU A 246 -13.35 7.36 -5.14
C LEU A 246 -14.55 7.88 -4.32
N LEU A 247 -15.59 7.06 -4.16
CA LEU A 247 -16.67 7.37 -3.22
C LEU A 247 -16.17 7.12 -1.80
N LEU A 248 -16.07 8.17 -1.00
CA LEU A 248 -15.52 8.13 0.36
C LEU A 248 -16.54 8.58 1.41
N PRO A 249 -16.53 7.96 2.62
CA PRO A 249 -17.32 8.41 3.74
C PRO A 249 -17.00 9.87 4.09
N PRO A 250 -17.98 10.76 4.27
CA PRO A 250 -17.74 12.16 4.64
C PRO A 250 -16.92 12.33 5.94
N LEU A 251 -17.01 11.36 6.86
CA LEU A 251 -16.23 11.32 8.09
C LEU A 251 -14.73 11.14 7.86
N TYR A 252 -14.33 10.40 6.82
CA TYR A 252 -12.91 10.23 6.48
C TYR A 252 -12.27 11.59 6.16
N LYS A 253 -12.88 12.37 5.29
CA LYS A 253 -12.40 13.71 4.93
C LYS A 253 -12.30 14.65 6.13
N ARG A 254 -13.29 14.60 7.04
CA ARG A 254 -13.25 15.39 8.27
C ARG A 254 -12.10 14.98 9.17
N ARG A 255 -11.90 13.67 9.38
CA ARG A 255 -10.80 13.11 10.17
C ARG A 255 -9.43 13.56 9.67
N VAL A 256 -9.19 13.47 8.35
CA VAL A 256 -7.93 13.88 7.73
C VAL A 256 -7.68 15.38 7.92
N LYS A 257 -8.67 16.23 7.70
CA LYS A 257 -8.55 17.69 7.93
C LYS A 257 -8.24 18.04 9.38
N THR A 258 -8.90 17.39 10.34
CA THR A 258 -8.66 17.61 11.77
C THR A 258 -7.25 17.21 12.16
N TYR A 259 -6.76 16.06 11.65
CA TYR A 259 -5.41 15.59 11.94
C TYR A 259 -4.35 16.55 11.36
N ALA A 260 -4.51 17.02 10.13
CA ALA A 260 -3.61 17.98 9.50
C ALA A 260 -3.52 19.30 10.29
N ALA A 261 -4.65 19.77 10.84
CA ALA A 261 -4.69 21.00 11.65
C ALA A 261 -4.03 20.85 13.04
N LEU A 262 -3.87 19.64 13.55
CA LEU A 262 -3.21 19.38 14.84
C LEU A 262 -1.70 19.17 14.70
N THR A 263 -1.22 18.90 13.47
CA THR A 263 0.20 18.60 13.18
C THR A 263 0.93 19.74 12.45
N SER A 264 0.20 20.78 12.03
CA SER A 264 0.72 22.03 11.47
C SER A 264 1.02 23.06 12.58
#